data_45d1dbe3e6b7e09fab9108188f61f143
#
_entry.id   45d1dbe3e6b7e09fab9108188f61f143
#
_cell.length_a   1.000
_cell.length_b   1.000
_cell.length_c   1.000
_cell.angle_alpha   90.00
_cell.angle_beta   90.00
_cell.angle_gamma   90.00
#
_symmetry.space_group_name_H-M   'P 1'
#
loop_
_entity.id
_entity.type
_entity.pdbx_description
1 polymer ?
#
loop_
_entity_poly.entity_id
_entity_poly.type
_entity_poly.pdbx_seq_one_letter_code
_entity_poly.pdbx_strand_id
1 'polypeptide(L)'
;MSFIITILAALLVFSAVIAIHEFGHFTVAKLCGIQVNEFSIGMGPVLWKKNHKGTQYSLRALPVGGFVALEGEESPESQQAEAAHAAQEQPAPETKAPVQPTGVPLNEAPVWQRVLVMVAGAVMNFVLGFVVLVLLIAAQNEPITSKTIYAIQDGALCGQTGLQAGDKVLAVNGRRCFVANDILYELVRTQSYSADFTVLRDGQKVQLPGVQFDTWQDEKGETHMSIGFSVYGLEKTPGNVLREAGNSVLYYGRIVFTSLVDLVRGRESINNLSGPVGIVSAIGQAASYGWQDLLELLALITVNLGILNLLPFPALDGGKVVFLVIEGVTGHAVPEKLQSVLTLATFGLLFGLMLFATYNDILRLITGTV
;
A
#
# COMPACT_ATOMS: atom_id res chain seq x y z
N MET A 1 -15.70 -18.89 7.30
CA MET A 1 -14.44 -19.56 6.90
C MET A 1 -13.73 -20.13 8.13
N SER A 2 -12.96 -21.20 8.01
CA SER A 2 -12.18 -21.74 9.15
C SER A 2 -11.16 -20.69 9.61
N PHE A 3 -11.03 -20.45 10.91
CA PHE A 3 -10.01 -19.56 11.51
C PHE A 3 -8.60 -19.84 10.96
N ILE A 4 -8.28 -21.12 10.72
CA ILE A 4 -6.99 -21.54 10.16
C ILE A 4 -6.76 -20.96 8.77
N ILE A 5 -7.77 -20.96 7.90
CA ILE A 5 -7.66 -20.44 6.53
C ILE A 5 -7.46 -18.92 6.56
N THR A 6 -8.14 -18.20 7.45
CA THR A 6 -7.94 -16.75 7.65
C THR A 6 -6.49 -16.46 8.04
N ILE A 7 -5.94 -17.19 9.01
CA ILE A 7 -4.54 -17.00 9.44
C ILE A 7 -3.56 -17.31 8.30
N LEU A 8 -3.78 -18.41 7.56
CA LEU A 8 -2.91 -18.76 6.44
C LEU A 8 -2.96 -17.71 5.32
N ALA A 9 -4.16 -17.20 5.00
CA ALA A 9 -4.31 -16.13 4.02
C ALA A 9 -3.60 -14.84 4.47
N ALA A 10 -3.76 -14.46 5.74
CA ALA A 10 -3.08 -13.29 6.31
C ALA A 10 -1.56 -13.46 6.28
N LEU A 11 -1.04 -14.61 6.69
CA LEU A 11 0.39 -14.91 6.63
C LEU A 11 0.93 -14.81 5.20
N LEU A 12 0.20 -15.36 4.22
CA LEU A 12 0.59 -15.28 2.81
C LEU A 12 0.61 -13.85 2.30
N VAL A 13 -0.44 -13.06 2.58
CA VAL A 13 -0.54 -11.65 2.17
C VAL A 13 0.60 -10.84 2.76
N PHE A 14 0.81 -10.89 4.09
CA PHE A 14 1.87 -10.15 4.75
C PHE A 14 3.27 -10.58 4.27
N SER A 15 3.50 -11.90 4.14
CA SER A 15 4.77 -12.41 3.64
C SER A 15 5.07 -11.92 2.22
N ALA A 16 4.08 -11.95 1.33
CA ALA A 16 4.25 -11.47 -0.05
C ALA A 16 4.59 -9.97 -0.09
N VAL A 17 3.84 -9.16 0.65
CA VAL A 17 4.00 -7.69 0.65
C VAL A 17 5.35 -7.28 1.23
N ILE A 18 5.77 -7.89 2.36
CA ILE A 18 7.05 -7.56 2.99
C ILE A 18 8.22 -8.13 2.16
N ALA A 19 8.13 -9.38 1.69
CA ALA A 19 9.21 -9.97 0.90
C ALA A 19 9.50 -9.19 -0.38
N ILE A 20 8.46 -8.67 -1.06
CA ILE A 20 8.66 -7.87 -2.28
C ILE A 20 9.25 -6.49 -1.95
N HIS A 21 8.86 -5.89 -0.82
CA HIS A 21 9.44 -4.66 -0.31
C HIS A 21 10.94 -4.82 -0.06
N GLU A 22 11.34 -5.82 0.72
CA GLU A 22 12.75 -6.14 1.00
C GLU A 22 13.53 -6.49 -0.26
N PHE A 23 12.88 -7.19 -1.21
CA PHE A 23 13.47 -7.49 -2.50
C PHE A 23 13.78 -6.22 -3.31
N GLY A 24 13.03 -5.14 -3.13
CA GLY A 24 13.32 -3.83 -3.69
C GLY A 24 14.65 -3.28 -3.19
N HIS A 25 14.83 -3.18 -1.88
CA HIS A 25 16.10 -2.75 -1.25
C HIS A 25 17.27 -3.61 -1.70
N PHE A 26 17.11 -4.93 -1.62
CA PHE A 26 18.12 -5.89 -2.05
C PHE A 26 18.56 -5.68 -3.49
N THR A 27 17.60 -5.58 -4.42
CA THR A 27 17.88 -5.49 -5.85
C THR A 27 18.66 -4.22 -6.18
N VAL A 28 18.19 -3.07 -5.67
CA VAL A 28 18.82 -1.78 -5.96
C VAL A 28 20.16 -1.66 -5.25
N ALA A 29 20.32 -2.17 -4.02
CA ALA A 29 21.62 -2.22 -3.35
C ALA A 29 22.66 -3.02 -4.17
N LYS A 30 22.27 -4.20 -4.67
CA LYS A 30 23.14 -5.00 -5.54
C LYS A 30 23.49 -4.31 -6.86
N LEU A 31 22.53 -3.63 -7.49
CA LEU A 31 22.76 -2.88 -8.74
C LEU A 31 23.69 -1.67 -8.51
N CYS A 32 23.64 -1.05 -7.34
CA CYS A 32 24.51 0.05 -6.94
C CYS A 32 25.90 -0.42 -6.43
N GLY A 33 26.15 -1.73 -6.34
CA GLY A 33 27.40 -2.27 -5.81
C GLY A 33 27.54 -2.14 -4.29
N ILE A 34 26.41 -1.93 -3.59
CA ILE A 34 26.36 -1.86 -2.12
C ILE A 34 26.41 -3.28 -1.54
N GLN A 35 27.16 -3.47 -0.46
CA GLN A 35 27.29 -4.76 0.20
C GLN A 35 25.99 -5.12 0.92
N VAL A 36 25.45 -6.28 0.54
CA VAL A 36 24.30 -6.90 1.22
C VAL A 36 24.81 -8.10 1.99
N ASN A 37 24.74 -8.06 3.31
CA ASN A 37 25.21 -9.13 4.19
C ASN A 37 24.21 -10.29 4.24
N GLU A 38 22.92 -9.98 4.42
CA GLU A 38 21.86 -10.99 4.44
C GLU A 38 20.61 -10.51 3.72
N PHE A 39 19.97 -11.41 2.98
CA PHE A 39 18.60 -11.30 2.51
C PHE A 39 17.77 -12.43 3.12
N SER A 40 16.82 -12.09 3.96
CA SER A 40 16.01 -13.06 4.72
C SER A 40 14.54 -12.98 4.37
N ILE A 41 13.93 -14.14 4.14
CA ILE A 41 12.47 -14.29 4.09
C ILE A 41 12.01 -14.92 5.40
N GLY A 42 11.08 -14.24 6.08
CA GLY A 42 10.60 -14.63 7.40
C GLY A 42 11.43 -14.10 8.55
N MET A 43 11.02 -14.40 9.76
CA MET A 43 11.65 -14.01 11.02
C MET A 43 11.91 -15.23 11.93
N GLY A 44 12.68 -15.03 13.00
CA GLY A 44 12.99 -16.08 13.99
C GLY A 44 14.13 -17.01 13.58
N PRO A 45 14.17 -18.27 14.07
CA PRO A 45 15.27 -19.20 13.82
C PRO A 45 15.45 -19.52 12.34
N VAL A 46 16.72 -19.64 11.90
CA VAL A 46 17.06 -19.97 10.52
C VAL A 46 16.76 -21.44 10.24
N LEU A 47 15.90 -21.72 9.27
CA LEU A 47 15.61 -23.07 8.77
C LEU A 47 16.57 -23.50 7.67
N TRP A 48 16.94 -22.56 6.80
CA TRP A 48 17.85 -22.81 5.68
C TRP A 48 18.65 -21.55 5.40
N LYS A 49 19.96 -21.73 5.11
CA LYS A 49 20.84 -20.65 4.69
C LYS A 49 21.82 -21.08 3.59
N LYS A 50 22.11 -20.16 2.70
CA LYS A 50 23.08 -20.36 1.61
C LYS A 50 23.82 -19.06 1.33
N ASN A 51 25.14 -19.12 1.29
CA ASN A 51 25.97 -17.98 0.90
C ASN A 51 26.24 -18.00 -0.61
N HIS A 52 26.01 -16.86 -1.27
CA HIS A 52 26.30 -16.69 -2.69
C HIS A 52 26.74 -15.25 -2.96
N LYS A 53 27.91 -15.10 -3.60
CA LYS A 53 28.48 -13.79 -3.97
C LYS A 53 28.46 -12.76 -2.83
N GLY A 54 28.98 -13.12 -1.66
CA GLY A 54 29.09 -12.22 -0.52
C GLY A 54 27.77 -11.87 0.20
N THR A 55 26.65 -12.54 -0.13
CA THR A 55 25.37 -12.37 0.52
C THR A 55 24.89 -13.70 1.09
N GLN A 56 24.43 -13.70 2.33
CA GLN A 56 23.70 -14.82 2.91
C GLN A 56 22.22 -14.73 2.55
N TYR A 57 21.69 -15.76 1.94
CA TYR A 57 20.27 -15.95 1.72
C TYR A 57 19.72 -16.87 2.80
N SER A 58 18.68 -16.47 3.50
CA SER A 58 18.10 -17.29 4.57
C SER A 58 16.57 -17.39 4.47
N LEU A 59 16.06 -18.54 4.89
CA LEU A 59 14.64 -18.79 5.13
C LEU A 59 14.46 -19.04 6.61
N ARG A 60 13.54 -18.33 7.26
CA ARG A 60 13.33 -18.40 8.71
C ARG A 60 11.98 -19.02 9.05
N ALA A 61 11.84 -19.46 10.30
CA ALA A 61 10.73 -20.32 10.73
C ALA A 61 9.36 -19.63 10.75
N LEU A 62 9.32 -18.34 11.05
CA LEU A 62 8.07 -17.58 11.05
C LEU A 62 7.88 -16.93 9.68
N PRO A 63 6.87 -17.33 8.89
CA PRO A 63 6.62 -16.79 7.56
C PRO A 63 5.96 -15.41 7.64
N VAL A 64 6.43 -14.55 8.50
CA VAL A 64 5.99 -13.16 8.67
C VAL A 64 7.22 -12.27 8.59
N GLY A 65 7.19 -11.31 7.66
CA GLY A 65 8.29 -10.38 7.52
C GLY A 65 9.42 -10.90 6.63
N GLY A 66 10.50 -10.20 6.70
CA GLY A 66 11.77 -10.38 6.02
C GLY A 66 12.64 -9.21 6.36
N PHE A 67 13.89 -9.24 5.95
CA PHE A 67 14.80 -8.10 6.06
C PHE A 67 15.96 -8.20 5.09
N VAL A 68 16.53 -7.05 4.80
CA VAL A 68 17.81 -6.92 4.10
C VAL A 68 18.79 -6.27 5.05
N ALA A 69 19.87 -6.97 5.39
CA ALA A 69 20.98 -6.40 6.16
C ALA A 69 22.01 -5.79 5.19
N LEU A 70 22.09 -4.48 5.16
CA LEU A 70 23.07 -3.73 4.39
C LEU A 70 24.29 -3.40 5.26
N GLU A 71 25.48 -3.59 4.75
CA GLU A 71 26.69 -3.18 5.45
C GLU A 71 26.70 -1.67 5.67
N GLY A 72 26.99 -1.22 6.90
CA GLY A 72 27.01 0.20 7.27
C GLY A 72 25.62 0.84 7.40
N GLU A 73 24.56 0.04 7.50
CA GLU A 73 23.23 0.51 7.88
C GLU A 73 23.02 0.39 9.38
N GLU A 74 22.85 1.51 10.06
CA GLU A 74 22.52 1.57 11.49
C GLU A 74 21.00 1.49 11.71
N SER A 75 20.38 0.35 11.37
CA SER A 75 18.97 0.12 11.66
C SER A 75 18.80 -0.84 12.84
N PRO A 76 17.68 -0.75 13.62
CA PRO A 76 17.36 -1.74 14.64
C PRO A 76 17.26 -3.17 14.07
N GLU A 77 16.92 -3.29 12.79
CA GLU A 77 16.80 -4.55 12.07
C GLU A 77 18.18 -5.12 11.71
N SER A 78 19.14 -4.29 11.28
CA SER A 78 20.52 -4.71 11.06
C SER A 78 21.19 -5.09 12.37
N GLN A 79 20.96 -4.36 13.45
CA GLN A 79 21.47 -4.71 14.80
C GLN A 79 20.85 -5.99 15.33
N GLN A 80 19.55 -6.27 15.09
CA GLN A 80 18.93 -7.54 15.43
C GLN A 80 19.47 -8.69 14.59
N ALA A 81 19.75 -8.45 13.31
CA ALA A 81 20.38 -9.42 12.42
C ALA A 81 21.80 -9.74 12.90
N GLU A 82 22.60 -8.74 13.27
CA GLU A 82 23.94 -8.91 13.84
C GLU A 82 23.91 -9.61 15.20
N ALA A 83 22.97 -9.22 16.09
CA ALA A 83 22.79 -9.89 17.37
C ALA A 83 22.32 -11.35 17.22
N ALA A 84 21.45 -11.63 16.26
CA ALA A 84 21.03 -13.00 15.94
C ALA A 84 22.17 -13.82 15.31
N HIS A 85 23.05 -13.20 14.52
CA HIS A 85 24.29 -13.81 14.03
C HIS A 85 25.25 -14.13 15.19
N ALA A 86 25.49 -13.16 16.07
CA ALA A 86 26.38 -13.35 17.23
C ALA A 86 25.85 -14.39 18.21
N ALA A 87 24.53 -14.49 18.41
CA ALA A 87 23.93 -15.49 19.29
C ALA A 87 23.91 -16.91 18.70
N GLN A 88 24.09 -17.09 17.40
CA GLN A 88 24.14 -18.38 16.71
C GLN A 88 25.58 -18.86 16.38
N GLU A 89 26.59 -18.04 16.63
CA GLU A 89 27.99 -18.47 16.62
C GLU A 89 28.29 -19.28 17.87
N GLN A 90 27.85 -20.54 17.92
CA GLN A 90 28.57 -21.55 18.68
C GLN A 90 29.94 -21.73 18.04
N PRO A 91 31.02 -21.89 18.81
CA PRO A 91 32.36 -22.08 18.25
C PRO A 91 32.39 -23.37 17.43
N ALA A 92 32.09 -23.26 16.15
CA ALA A 92 32.31 -24.31 15.17
C ALA A 92 33.80 -24.23 14.75
N PRO A 93 34.49 -25.38 14.50
CA PRO A 93 35.90 -25.40 14.18
C PRO A 93 36.19 -24.51 12.97
N GLU A 94 37.21 -23.69 13.13
CA GLU A 94 37.80 -22.77 12.17
C GLU A 94 38.15 -23.44 10.84
N THR A 95 37.23 -23.42 9.87
CA THR A 95 37.55 -23.76 8.48
C THR A 95 36.60 -23.20 7.44
N LYS A 96 36.15 -21.95 7.56
CA LYS A 96 35.65 -21.21 6.39
C LYS A 96 36.13 -19.78 6.49
N ALA A 97 36.96 -19.39 5.49
CA ALA A 97 37.40 -18.03 5.33
C ALA A 97 36.24 -17.05 5.43
N PRO A 98 36.40 -15.90 6.12
CA PRO A 98 35.40 -14.86 6.19
C PRO A 98 34.97 -14.53 4.77
N VAL A 99 33.65 -14.47 4.53
CA VAL A 99 33.11 -14.06 3.23
C VAL A 99 33.64 -12.64 2.99
N GLN A 100 34.56 -12.48 2.04
CA GLN A 100 35.07 -11.16 1.74
C GLN A 100 33.98 -10.29 1.20
N PRO A 101 33.77 -9.07 1.75
CA PRO A 101 32.77 -8.13 1.24
C PRO A 101 33.06 -7.86 -0.23
N THR A 102 32.03 -7.97 -1.07
CA THR A 102 32.16 -7.77 -2.52
C THR A 102 31.64 -6.39 -2.95
N GLY A 103 31.15 -5.58 -2.02
CA GLY A 103 30.57 -4.26 -2.27
C GLY A 103 31.05 -3.20 -1.28
N VAL A 104 30.56 -1.97 -1.48
CA VAL A 104 30.83 -0.80 -0.64
C VAL A 104 29.79 -0.73 0.48
N PRO A 105 30.14 -0.37 1.73
CA PRO A 105 29.16 -0.10 2.77
C PRO A 105 28.16 0.99 2.38
N LEU A 106 26.91 0.88 2.85
CA LEU A 106 25.84 1.82 2.50
C LEU A 106 26.22 3.26 2.89
N ASN A 107 26.80 3.47 4.06
CA ASN A 107 27.21 4.80 4.56
C ASN A 107 28.33 5.44 3.75
N GLU A 108 29.13 4.67 3.02
CA GLU A 108 30.19 5.14 2.13
C GLU A 108 29.69 5.37 0.69
N ALA A 109 28.49 4.87 0.35
CA ALA A 109 27.91 5.03 -0.97
C ALA A 109 27.43 6.48 -1.19
N PRO A 110 27.46 6.99 -2.44
CA PRO A 110 26.92 8.31 -2.79
C PRO A 110 25.48 8.48 -2.33
N VAL A 111 25.11 9.68 -1.85
CA VAL A 111 23.76 9.97 -1.32
C VAL A 111 22.65 9.54 -2.26
N TRP A 112 22.77 9.81 -3.56
CA TRP A 112 21.74 9.43 -4.54
C TRP A 112 21.51 7.91 -4.63
N GLN A 113 22.56 7.08 -4.48
CA GLN A 113 22.43 5.62 -4.45
C GLN A 113 21.71 5.18 -3.18
N ARG A 114 22.05 5.76 -2.03
CA ARG A 114 21.39 5.51 -0.76
C ARG A 114 19.91 5.86 -0.82
N VAL A 115 19.56 7.01 -1.42
CA VAL A 115 18.15 7.40 -1.65
C VAL A 115 17.44 6.39 -2.54
N LEU A 116 18.06 5.95 -3.65
CA LEU A 116 17.47 4.93 -4.53
C LEU A 116 17.19 3.62 -3.79
N VAL A 117 18.14 3.17 -2.95
CA VAL A 117 17.95 1.96 -2.14
C VAL A 117 16.76 2.14 -1.20
N MET A 118 16.66 3.26 -0.45
CA MET A 118 15.55 3.48 0.50
C MET A 118 14.19 3.56 -0.20
N VAL A 119 14.10 4.18 -1.38
CA VAL A 119 12.83 4.30 -2.12
C VAL A 119 12.43 2.98 -2.79
N ALA A 120 13.40 2.09 -3.06
CA ALA A 120 13.18 0.88 -3.85
C ALA A 120 12.15 -0.08 -3.23
N GLY A 121 12.12 -0.20 -1.89
CA GLY A 121 11.12 -1.03 -1.20
C GLY A 121 9.70 -0.58 -1.49
N ALA A 122 9.43 0.72 -1.35
CA ALA A 122 8.12 1.30 -1.65
C ALA A 122 7.75 1.17 -3.14
N VAL A 123 8.71 1.39 -4.05
CA VAL A 123 8.50 1.21 -5.49
C VAL A 123 8.12 -0.23 -5.83
N MET A 124 8.75 -1.22 -5.22
CA MET A 124 8.42 -2.62 -5.46
C MET A 124 7.03 -2.98 -4.94
N ASN A 125 6.53 -2.34 -3.89
CA ASN A 125 5.16 -2.48 -3.46
C ASN A 125 4.16 -1.93 -4.50
N PHE A 126 4.43 -0.80 -5.13
CA PHE A 126 3.61 -0.31 -6.25
C PHE A 126 3.68 -1.26 -7.46
N VAL A 127 4.85 -1.83 -7.75
CA VAL A 127 5.01 -2.82 -8.83
C VAL A 127 4.19 -4.07 -8.51
N LEU A 128 4.22 -4.59 -7.28
CA LEU A 128 3.40 -5.73 -6.87
C LEU A 128 1.91 -5.41 -7.04
N GLY A 129 1.44 -4.28 -6.53
CA GLY A 129 0.05 -3.85 -6.67
C GLY A 129 -0.37 -3.76 -8.13
N PHE A 130 0.46 -3.18 -8.99
CA PHE A 130 0.21 -3.11 -10.43
C PHE A 130 0.12 -4.50 -11.07
N VAL A 131 1.07 -5.40 -10.78
CA VAL A 131 1.07 -6.77 -11.35
C VAL A 131 -0.16 -7.55 -10.89
N VAL A 132 -0.51 -7.47 -9.59
CA VAL A 132 -1.70 -8.13 -9.04
C VAL A 132 -2.96 -7.61 -9.73
N LEU A 133 -3.10 -6.30 -9.95
CA LEU A 133 -4.24 -5.70 -10.65
C LEU A 133 -4.29 -6.11 -12.12
N VAL A 134 -3.15 -6.20 -12.81
CA VAL A 134 -3.09 -6.71 -14.19
C VAL A 134 -3.64 -8.14 -14.24
N LEU A 135 -3.18 -9.01 -13.33
CA LEU A 135 -3.63 -10.40 -13.26
C LEU A 135 -5.12 -10.49 -12.92
N LEU A 136 -5.58 -9.69 -11.96
CA LEU A 136 -6.98 -9.65 -11.55
C LEU A 136 -7.89 -9.22 -12.70
N ILE A 137 -7.62 -8.06 -13.33
CA ILE A 137 -8.41 -7.53 -14.43
C ILE A 137 -8.39 -8.47 -15.64
N ALA A 138 -7.25 -9.09 -15.95
CA ALA A 138 -7.14 -10.06 -17.04
C ALA A 138 -7.96 -11.32 -16.79
N ALA A 139 -7.99 -11.81 -15.54
CA ALA A 139 -8.63 -13.06 -15.15
C ALA A 139 -10.15 -12.94 -14.91
N GLN A 140 -10.67 -11.75 -14.62
CA GLN A 140 -12.11 -11.52 -14.46
C GLN A 140 -12.84 -11.87 -15.77
N ASN A 141 -14.09 -12.31 -15.69
CA ASN A 141 -14.92 -12.57 -16.88
C ASN A 141 -15.62 -11.29 -17.38
N GLU A 142 -15.88 -10.36 -16.48
CA GLU A 142 -16.58 -9.12 -16.76
C GLU A 142 -15.73 -8.11 -17.54
N PRO A 143 -16.34 -7.29 -18.43
CA PRO A 143 -15.64 -6.20 -19.10
C PRO A 143 -15.06 -5.19 -18.11
N ILE A 144 -14.03 -4.44 -18.51
CA ILE A 144 -13.48 -3.35 -17.71
C ILE A 144 -14.52 -2.22 -17.61
N THR A 145 -14.88 -1.82 -16.40
CA THR A 145 -15.84 -0.74 -16.16
C THR A 145 -15.27 0.60 -16.61
N SER A 146 -15.90 1.26 -17.59
CA SER A 146 -15.45 2.56 -18.07
C SER A 146 -16.02 3.73 -17.24
N LYS A 147 -15.54 4.93 -17.51
CA LYS A 147 -16.08 6.18 -16.94
C LYS A 147 -17.08 6.86 -17.87
N THR A 148 -17.51 6.18 -18.93
CA THR A 148 -18.46 6.74 -19.91
C THR A 148 -19.85 6.24 -19.60
N ILE A 149 -20.79 7.15 -19.43
CA ILE A 149 -22.19 6.84 -19.10
C ILE A 149 -22.81 6.13 -20.31
N TYR A 150 -23.35 4.94 -20.07
CA TYR A 150 -24.07 4.15 -21.07
C TYR A 150 -25.52 4.58 -21.15
N ALA A 151 -26.21 4.58 -20.03
CA ALA A 151 -27.63 4.91 -19.93
C ALA A 151 -27.94 5.57 -18.58
N ILE A 152 -28.95 6.41 -18.60
CA ILE A 152 -29.54 7.03 -17.39
C ILE A 152 -30.91 6.41 -17.21
N GLN A 153 -31.27 6.09 -15.97
CA GLN A 153 -32.58 5.54 -15.65
C GLN A 153 -33.68 6.58 -15.93
N ASP A 154 -34.81 6.13 -16.44
CA ASP A 154 -35.93 7.00 -16.73
C ASP A 154 -36.38 7.75 -15.48
N GLY A 155 -36.46 9.07 -15.56
CA GLY A 155 -36.84 9.93 -14.46
C GLY A 155 -35.76 10.24 -13.43
N ALA A 156 -34.56 9.67 -13.54
CA ALA A 156 -33.48 9.93 -12.59
C ALA A 156 -33.07 11.40 -12.55
N LEU A 157 -32.92 11.95 -11.33
CA LEU A 157 -32.56 13.35 -11.10
C LEU A 157 -31.22 13.72 -11.75
N CYS A 158 -30.25 12.79 -11.77
CA CYS A 158 -28.94 13.04 -12.40
C CYS A 158 -29.06 13.36 -13.89
N GLY A 159 -29.99 12.76 -14.62
CA GLY A 159 -30.27 13.08 -16.01
C GLY A 159 -31.00 14.41 -16.17
N GLN A 160 -31.98 14.70 -15.31
CA GLN A 160 -32.73 15.98 -15.35
C GLN A 160 -31.82 17.17 -15.00
N THR A 161 -30.78 16.96 -14.20
CA THR A 161 -29.83 17.98 -13.74
C THR A 161 -28.54 18.06 -14.55
N GLY A 162 -28.46 17.36 -15.68
CA GLY A 162 -27.46 17.66 -16.70
C GLY A 162 -26.62 16.52 -17.23
N LEU A 163 -26.53 15.35 -16.56
CA LEU A 163 -25.83 14.18 -17.10
C LEU A 163 -26.56 13.61 -18.32
N GLN A 164 -25.81 13.08 -19.27
CA GLN A 164 -26.32 12.46 -20.49
C GLN A 164 -25.58 11.16 -20.82
N ALA A 165 -26.27 10.26 -21.53
CA ALA A 165 -25.61 9.10 -22.13
C ALA A 165 -24.51 9.56 -23.09
N GLY A 166 -23.35 8.90 -23.08
CA GLY A 166 -22.17 9.29 -23.84
C GLY A 166 -21.19 10.19 -23.08
N ASP A 167 -21.59 10.82 -21.97
CA ASP A 167 -20.69 11.63 -21.13
C ASP A 167 -19.57 10.77 -20.56
N LYS A 168 -18.32 11.17 -20.80
CA LYS A 168 -17.15 10.57 -20.13
C LYS A 168 -16.79 11.39 -18.91
N VAL A 169 -16.98 10.85 -17.73
CA VAL A 169 -16.66 11.53 -16.48
C VAL A 169 -15.14 11.71 -16.34
N LEU A 170 -14.71 12.96 -16.21
CA LEU A 170 -13.31 13.36 -16.02
C LEU A 170 -13.01 13.66 -14.55
N ALA A 171 -13.94 14.33 -13.87
CA ALA A 171 -13.81 14.70 -12.46
C ALA A 171 -15.18 14.82 -11.80
N VAL A 172 -15.20 14.58 -10.47
CA VAL A 172 -16.35 14.81 -9.57
C VAL A 172 -15.86 15.74 -8.46
N ASN A 173 -16.62 16.77 -8.13
CA ASN A 173 -16.28 17.79 -7.12
C ASN A 173 -14.86 18.36 -7.30
N GLY A 174 -14.47 18.61 -8.55
CA GLY A 174 -13.14 19.10 -8.92
C GLY A 174 -12.01 18.08 -8.83
N ARG A 175 -12.27 16.84 -8.36
CA ARG A 175 -11.29 15.78 -8.23
C ARG A 175 -11.31 14.86 -9.45
N ARG A 176 -10.15 14.68 -10.07
CA ARG A 176 -9.99 13.83 -11.26
C ARG A 176 -10.34 12.37 -10.95
N CYS A 177 -11.15 11.76 -11.81
CA CYS A 177 -11.44 10.33 -11.76
C CYS A 177 -10.47 9.55 -12.65
N PHE A 178 -9.75 8.58 -12.09
CA PHE A 178 -8.85 7.68 -12.80
C PHE A 178 -9.60 6.46 -13.34
N VAL A 179 -10.40 5.83 -12.47
CA VAL A 179 -11.24 4.66 -12.74
C VAL A 179 -12.71 4.96 -12.46
N ALA A 180 -13.63 4.05 -12.82
CA ALA A 180 -15.05 4.22 -12.54
C ALA A 180 -15.37 4.30 -11.04
N ASN A 181 -14.66 3.52 -10.22
CA ASN A 181 -14.81 3.53 -8.76
C ASN A 181 -14.47 4.90 -8.13
N ASP A 182 -13.68 5.74 -8.79
CA ASP A 182 -13.47 7.12 -8.33
C ASP A 182 -14.77 7.93 -8.28
N ILE A 183 -15.67 7.70 -9.23
CA ILE A 183 -16.96 8.39 -9.28
C ILE A 183 -17.76 8.04 -8.04
N LEU A 184 -17.86 6.74 -7.73
CA LEU A 184 -18.56 6.25 -6.55
C LEU A 184 -17.93 6.77 -5.25
N TYR A 185 -16.60 6.70 -5.16
CA TYR A 185 -15.86 7.16 -4.00
C TYR A 185 -16.11 8.65 -3.70
N GLU A 186 -16.10 9.51 -4.73
CA GLU A 186 -16.37 10.93 -4.54
C GLU A 186 -17.86 11.20 -4.22
N LEU A 187 -18.78 10.44 -4.79
CA LEU A 187 -20.22 10.56 -4.50
C LEU A 187 -20.53 10.16 -3.05
N VAL A 188 -19.99 9.05 -2.57
CA VAL A 188 -20.20 8.59 -1.17
C VAL A 188 -19.65 9.62 -0.16
N ARG A 189 -18.59 10.33 -0.51
CA ARG A 189 -17.99 11.38 0.34
C ARG A 189 -18.81 12.68 0.34
N THR A 190 -19.77 12.82 -0.55
CA THR A 190 -20.60 14.02 -0.66
C THR A 190 -21.77 13.93 0.33
N GLN A 191 -21.84 14.90 1.25
CA GLN A 191 -22.91 14.92 2.27
C GLN A 191 -24.27 15.42 1.75
N SER A 192 -24.30 15.94 0.52
CA SER A 192 -25.45 16.69 -0.04
C SER A 192 -26.03 16.00 -1.25
N TYR A 193 -26.23 14.77 -1.39
CA TYR A 193 -26.86 14.07 -2.55
C TYR A 193 -26.78 14.81 -3.91
N SER A 194 -25.81 15.72 -4.03
CA SER A 194 -25.52 16.48 -5.25
C SER A 194 -24.01 16.66 -5.42
N ALA A 195 -23.53 16.64 -6.66
CA ALA A 195 -22.10 16.76 -6.93
C ALA A 195 -21.86 17.55 -8.23
N ASP A 196 -20.71 18.24 -8.30
CA ASP A 196 -20.25 18.92 -9.51
C ASP A 196 -19.53 17.91 -10.41
N PHE A 197 -19.99 17.78 -11.66
CA PHE A 197 -19.33 16.92 -12.63
C PHE A 197 -18.57 17.72 -13.66
N THR A 198 -17.41 17.21 -14.04
CA THR A 198 -16.71 17.61 -15.25
C THR A 198 -16.69 16.42 -16.19
N VAL A 199 -17.33 16.57 -17.34
CA VAL A 199 -17.46 15.51 -18.34
C VAL A 199 -16.83 15.93 -19.67
N LEU A 200 -16.48 14.94 -20.50
CA LEU A 200 -16.17 15.12 -21.91
C LEU A 200 -17.39 14.68 -22.70
N ARG A 201 -18.09 15.63 -23.33
CA ARG A 201 -19.29 15.45 -24.18
C ARG A 201 -18.95 15.90 -25.59
N ASP A 202 -19.09 15.03 -26.56
CA ASP A 202 -18.79 15.31 -27.98
C ASP A 202 -17.40 15.94 -28.22
N GLY A 203 -16.41 15.48 -27.42
CA GLY A 203 -15.03 15.98 -27.51
C GLY A 203 -14.79 17.31 -26.77
N GLN A 204 -15.83 17.93 -26.20
CA GLN A 204 -15.72 19.18 -25.44
C GLN A 204 -15.83 18.93 -23.93
N LYS A 205 -15.04 19.66 -23.16
CA LYS A 205 -15.09 19.62 -21.69
C LYS A 205 -16.26 20.49 -21.20
N VAL A 206 -17.24 19.84 -20.56
CA VAL A 206 -18.44 20.48 -20.01
C VAL A 206 -18.40 20.39 -18.49
N GLN A 207 -18.73 21.49 -17.82
CA GLN A 207 -18.95 21.52 -16.37
C GLN A 207 -20.44 21.48 -16.08
N LEU A 208 -20.84 20.57 -15.21
CA LEU A 208 -22.22 20.38 -14.77
C LEU A 208 -22.25 20.60 -13.24
N PRO A 209 -22.55 21.82 -12.80
CA PRO A 209 -22.63 22.12 -11.37
C PRO A 209 -23.91 21.55 -10.76
N GLY A 210 -23.80 21.02 -9.54
CA GLY A 210 -24.93 20.64 -8.72
C GLY A 210 -25.82 19.53 -9.29
N VAL A 211 -25.24 18.53 -9.97
CA VAL A 211 -25.97 17.34 -10.42
C VAL A 211 -26.58 16.64 -9.22
N GLN A 212 -27.90 16.46 -9.21
CA GLN A 212 -28.66 15.88 -8.11
C GLN A 212 -28.86 14.38 -8.31
N PHE A 213 -28.95 13.65 -7.22
CA PHE A 213 -29.17 12.22 -7.19
C PHE A 213 -30.40 11.86 -6.37
N ASP A 214 -31.14 10.86 -6.81
CA ASP A 214 -32.25 10.30 -6.08
C ASP A 214 -31.78 9.65 -4.80
N THR A 215 -32.68 9.58 -3.80
CA THR A 215 -32.40 8.94 -2.53
C THR A 215 -33.48 7.91 -2.20
N TRP A 216 -33.10 6.89 -1.45
CA TRP A 216 -34.02 5.90 -0.90
C TRP A 216 -33.67 5.62 0.58
N GLN A 217 -34.60 5.15 1.34
CA GLN A 217 -34.40 4.79 2.74
C GLN A 217 -34.41 3.27 2.87
N ASP A 218 -33.50 2.76 3.68
CA ASP A 218 -33.45 1.34 4.04
C ASP A 218 -34.46 1.02 5.17
N GLU A 219 -34.51 -0.25 5.57
CA GLU A 219 -35.40 -0.73 6.65
C GLU A 219 -35.05 -0.12 8.02
N LYS A 220 -33.85 0.44 8.19
CA LYS A 220 -33.42 1.11 9.42
C LYS A 220 -33.65 2.62 9.38
N GLY A 221 -34.22 3.14 8.27
CA GLY A 221 -34.48 4.57 8.07
C GLY A 221 -33.22 5.36 7.66
N GLU A 222 -32.13 4.71 7.30
CA GLU A 222 -30.95 5.38 6.76
C GLU A 222 -31.17 5.77 5.30
N THR A 223 -30.79 7.00 4.96
CA THR A 223 -30.95 7.53 3.60
C THR A 223 -29.73 7.23 2.75
N HIS A 224 -29.93 6.55 1.64
CA HIS A 224 -28.90 6.18 0.68
C HIS A 224 -29.09 6.91 -0.64
N MET A 225 -27.98 7.22 -1.34
CA MET A 225 -27.99 7.82 -2.68
C MET A 225 -28.20 6.72 -3.73
N SER A 226 -29.07 6.98 -4.70
CA SER A 226 -29.21 6.18 -5.92
C SER A 226 -28.42 6.84 -7.05
N ILE A 227 -27.52 6.10 -7.69
CA ILE A 227 -26.64 6.64 -8.73
C ILE A 227 -27.41 6.99 -10.00
N GLY A 228 -28.45 6.23 -10.34
CA GLY A 228 -29.38 6.50 -11.45
C GLY A 228 -28.77 6.41 -12.85
N PHE A 229 -27.53 5.96 -13.03
CA PHE A 229 -26.91 5.74 -14.33
C PHE A 229 -26.06 4.46 -14.36
N SER A 230 -25.83 3.95 -15.57
CA SER A 230 -24.90 2.85 -15.84
C SER A 230 -23.76 3.33 -16.77
N VAL A 231 -22.66 2.56 -16.80
CA VAL A 231 -21.48 2.91 -17.61
C VAL A 231 -21.13 1.80 -18.62
N TYR A 232 -20.44 2.15 -19.70
CA TYR A 232 -20.00 1.18 -20.70
C TYR A 232 -18.96 0.21 -20.11
N GLY A 233 -18.98 -1.04 -20.61
CA GLY A 233 -17.87 -1.98 -20.48
C GLY A 233 -16.86 -1.78 -21.61
N LEU A 234 -15.58 -1.84 -21.30
CA LEU A 234 -14.48 -1.84 -22.26
C LEU A 234 -13.98 -3.26 -22.50
N GLU A 235 -13.62 -3.55 -23.75
CA GLU A 235 -12.96 -4.81 -24.08
C GLU A 235 -11.61 -4.94 -23.38
N LYS A 236 -11.27 -6.17 -23.00
CA LYS A 236 -10.00 -6.51 -22.34
C LYS A 236 -8.86 -6.68 -23.32
N THR A 237 -8.54 -5.64 -24.05
CA THR A 237 -7.29 -5.61 -24.79
C THR A 237 -6.10 -5.47 -23.83
N PRO A 238 -4.90 -5.99 -24.14
CA PRO A 238 -3.72 -5.83 -23.29
C PRO A 238 -3.46 -4.37 -22.90
N GLY A 239 -3.66 -3.43 -23.83
CA GLY A 239 -3.52 -1.99 -23.59
C GLY A 239 -4.55 -1.45 -22.58
N ASN A 240 -5.82 -1.89 -22.66
CA ASN A 240 -6.86 -1.49 -21.72
C ASN A 240 -6.60 -2.06 -20.33
N VAL A 241 -6.16 -3.31 -20.24
CA VAL A 241 -5.81 -3.97 -18.96
C VAL A 241 -4.66 -3.24 -18.26
N LEU A 242 -3.57 -2.97 -18.97
CA LEU A 242 -2.42 -2.25 -18.41
C LEU A 242 -2.78 -0.84 -17.97
N ARG A 243 -3.57 -0.13 -18.80
CA ARG A 243 -4.03 1.23 -18.48
C ARG A 243 -4.93 1.25 -17.25
N GLU A 244 -5.87 0.31 -17.16
CA GLU A 244 -6.79 0.23 -16.03
C GLU A 244 -6.06 -0.16 -14.74
N ALA A 245 -5.14 -1.13 -14.79
CA ALA A 245 -4.29 -1.48 -13.65
C ALA A 245 -3.46 -0.28 -13.16
N GLY A 246 -2.84 0.48 -14.07
CA GLY A 246 -2.11 1.70 -13.72
C GLY A 246 -3.00 2.78 -13.10
N ASN A 247 -4.19 3.00 -13.67
CA ASN A 247 -5.18 3.92 -13.11
C ASN A 247 -5.69 3.46 -11.74
N SER A 248 -5.85 2.16 -11.52
CA SER A 248 -6.28 1.59 -10.23
C SER A 248 -5.21 1.77 -9.15
N VAL A 249 -3.92 1.64 -9.47
CA VAL A 249 -2.83 1.99 -8.53
C VAL A 249 -2.92 3.47 -8.13
N LEU A 250 -3.16 4.38 -9.08
CA LEU A 250 -3.34 5.81 -8.79
C LEU A 250 -4.59 6.06 -7.94
N TYR A 251 -5.67 5.34 -8.20
CA TYR A 251 -6.90 5.40 -7.43
C TYR A 251 -6.68 4.96 -5.97
N TYR A 252 -6.07 3.80 -5.74
CA TYR A 252 -5.75 3.33 -4.39
C TYR A 252 -4.80 4.29 -3.68
N GLY A 253 -3.77 4.76 -4.39
CA GLY A 253 -2.85 5.77 -3.86
C GLY A 253 -3.58 7.04 -3.42
N ARG A 254 -4.55 7.50 -4.20
CA ARG A 254 -5.36 8.67 -3.84
C ARG A 254 -6.25 8.41 -2.63
N ILE A 255 -6.90 7.25 -2.54
CA ILE A 255 -7.72 6.89 -1.37
C ILE A 255 -6.87 6.97 -0.11
N VAL A 256 -5.73 6.29 -0.10
CA VAL A 256 -4.81 6.27 1.05
C VAL A 256 -4.37 7.68 1.44
N PHE A 257 -3.90 8.47 0.46
CA PHE A 257 -3.47 9.84 0.73
C PHE A 257 -4.62 10.72 1.25
N THR A 258 -5.82 10.58 0.68
CA THR A 258 -7.00 11.34 1.10
C THR A 258 -7.41 10.95 2.52
N SER A 259 -7.42 9.65 2.86
CA SER A 259 -7.74 9.17 4.20
C SER A 259 -6.75 9.69 5.25
N LEU A 260 -5.44 9.74 4.92
CA LEU A 260 -4.43 10.33 5.80
C LEU A 260 -4.68 11.83 6.02
N VAL A 261 -5.00 12.57 4.96
CA VAL A 261 -5.32 14.01 5.05
C VAL A 261 -6.59 14.24 5.87
N ASP A 262 -7.62 13.43 5.68
CA ASP A 262 -8.88 13.53 6.41
C ASP A 262 -8.71 13.19 7.89
N LEU A 263 -7.85 12.21 8.20
CA LEU A 263 -7.46 11.87 9.57
C LEU A 263 -6.77 13.07 10.25
N VAL A 264 -5.76 13.69 9.59
CA VAL A 264 -5.04 14.84 10.13
C VAL A 264 -5.96 16.06 10.28
N ARG A 265 -6.94 16.23 9.40
CA ARG A 265 -7.94 17.31 9.46
C ARG A 265 -9.08 17.04 10.43
N GLY A 266 -9.11 15.88 11.07
CA GLY A 266 -10.18 15.48 12.00
C GLY A 266 -11.54 15.23 11.31
N ARG A 267 -11.55 15.01 9.99
CA ARG A 267 -12.76 14.62 9.24
C ARG A 267 -13.06 13.14 9.40
N GLU A 268 -12.02 12.34 9.60
CA GLU A 268 -12.11 10.93 9.95
C GLU A 268 -11.76 10.72 11.42
N SER A 269 -12.50 9.86 12.08
CA SER A 269 -12.22 9.51 13.47
C SER A 269 -11.04 8.56 13.55
N ILE A 270 -10.12 8.80 14.51
CA ILE A 270 -9.04 7.86 14.84
C ILE A 270 -9.62 6.47 15.20
N ASN A 271 -10.85 6.43 15.71
CA ASN A 271 -11.54 5.18 16.01
C ASN A 271 -11.81 4.33 14.75
N ASN A 272 -11.82 4.92 13.57
CA ASN A 272 -12.04 4.21 12.29
C ASN A 272 -10.78 3.57 11.75
N LEU A 273 -9.62 3.79 12.37
CA LEU A 273 -8.39 3.11 11.98
C LEU A 273 -8.49 1.62 12.28
N SER A 274 -8.17 0.81 11.28
CA SER A 274 -8.01 -0.63 11.45
C SER A 274 -6.59 -0.94 11.92
N GLY A 275 -6.49 -1.69 13.00
CA GLY A 275 -5.24 -2.25 13.49
C GLY A 275 -4.96 -3.63 12.87
N PRO A 276 -3.95 -4.34 13.37
CA PRO A 276 -3.59 -5.67 12.86
C PRO A 276 -4.73 -6.68 12.90
N VAL A 277 -5.59 -6.63 13.91
CA VAL A 277 -6.73 -7.54 14.06
C VAL A 277 -7.80 -7.25 13.01
N GLY A 278 -8.09 -5.97 12.75
CA GLY A 278 -9.02 -5.55 11.70
C GLY A 278 -8.53 -5.92 10.30
N ILE A 279 -7.23 -5.76 10.02
CA ILE A 279 -6.64 -6.17 8.74
C ILE A 279 -6.74 -7.68 8.55
N VAL A 280 -6.42 -8.49 9.57
CA VAL A 280 -6.57 -9.96 9.49
C VAL A 280 -8.03 -10.36 9.28
N SER A 281 -8.98 -9.68 9.93
CA SER A 281 -10.41 -9.89 9.73
C SER A 281 -10.81 -9.58 8.28
N ALA A 282 -10.38 -8.43 7.75
CA ALA A 282 -10.64 -8.03 6.36
C ALA A 282 -10.07 -9.05 5.35
N ILE A 283 -8.86 -9.56 5.58
CA ILE A 283 -8.25 -10.61 4.75
C ILE A 283 -9.10 -11.90 4.82
N GLY A 284 -9.58 -12.26 6.00
CA GLY A 284 -10.46 -13.41 6.19
C GLY A 284 -11.78 -13.26 5.45
N GLN A 285 -12.41 -12.09 5.49
CA GLN A 285 -13.62 -11.79 4.76
C GLN A 285 -13.39 -11.84 3.24
N ALA A 286 -12.37 -11.14 2.75
CA ALA A 286 -12.01 -11.15 1.33
C ALA A 286 -11.75 -12.57 0.83
N ALA A 287 -10.99 -13.37 1.58
CA ALA A 287 -10.75 -14.77 1.23
C ALA A 287 -12.03 -15.64 1.27
N SER A 288 -13.08 -15.25 2.01
CA SER A 288 -14.36 -15.96 2.04
C SER A 288 -15.24 -15.64 0.83
N TYR A 289 -15.11 -14.45 0.25
CA TYR A 289 -15.83 -14.05 -0.96
C TYR A 289 -15.20 -14.64 -2.22
N GLY A 290 -13.87 -14.80 -2.23
CA GLY A 290 -13.17 -15.42 -3.34
C GLY A 290 -11.73 -14.95 -3.50
N TRP A 291 -11.03 -15.59 -4.44
CA TRP A 291 -9.64 -15.22 -4.72
C TRP A 291 -9.51 -13.82 -5.36
N GLN A 292 -10.56 -13.34 -6.05
CA GLN A 292 -10.59 -12.01 -6.66
C GLN A 292 -10.55 -10.91 -5.60
N ASP A 293 -11.42 -11.02 -4.59
CA ASP A 293 -11.48 -10.06 -3.48
C ASP A 293 -10.20 -10.07 -2.66
N LEU A 294 -9.61 -11.27 -2.48
CA LEU A 294 -8.32 -11.40 -1.79
C LEU A 294 -7.18 -10.71 -2.57
N LEU A 295 -7.14 -10.85 -3.90
CA LEU A 295 -6.15 -10.16 -4.74
C LEU A 295 -6.39 -8.65 -4.78
N GLU A 296 -7.64 -8.20 -4.81
CA GLU A 296 -7.97 -6.78 -4.76
C GLU A 296 -7.51 -6.17 -3.44
N LEU A 297 -7.78 -6.84 -2.32
CA LEU A 297 -7.30 -6.43 -1.00
C LEU A 297 -5.76 -6.46 -0.91
N LEU A 298 -5.10 -7.47 -1.48
CA LEU A 298 -3.64 -7.52 -1.57
C LEU A 298 -3.08 -6.31 -2.33
N ALA A 299 -3.69 -5.94 -3.46
CA ALA A 299 -3.29 -4.77 -4.23
C ALA A 299 -3.46 -3.47 -3.42
N LEU A 300 -4.58 -3.33 -2.68
CA LEU A 300 -4.81 -2.19 -1.79
C LEU A 300 -3.77 -2.14 -0.66
N ILE A 301 -3.52 -3.26 0.03
CA ILE A 301 -2.57 -3.33 1.14
C ILE A 301 -1.15 -2.98 0.67
N THR A 302 -0.72 -3.53 -0.47
CA THR A 302 0.66 -3.29 -0.94
C THR A 302 0.86 -1.84 -1.40
N VAL A 303 -0.12 -1.23 -2.08
CA VAL A 303 -0.08 0.19 -2.45
C VAL A 303 -0.10 1.08 -1.19
N ASN A 304 -0.92 0.74 -0.20
CA ASN A 304 -0.97 1.44 1.08
C ASN A 304 0.40 1.41 1.78
N LEU A 305 1.01 0.23 1.90
CA LEU A 305 2.34 0.09 2.51
C LEU A 305 3.40 0.87 1.72
N GLY A 306 3.34 0.87 0.39
CA GLY A 306 4.24 1.69 -0.45
C GLY A 306 4.13 3.18 -0.13
N ILE A 307 2.93 3.71 0.05
CA ILE A 307 2.71 5.11 0.41
C ILE A 307 3.16 5.40 1.84
N LEU A 308 2.76 4.56 2.80
CA LEU A 308 3.12 4.75 4.20
C LEU A 308 4.63 4.76 4.37
N ASN A 309 5.36 3.85 3.72
CA ASN A 309 6.82 3.80 3.79
C ASN A 309 7.51 5.00 3.14
N LEU A 310 6.85 5.75 2.25
CA LEU A 310 7.37 7.00 1.69
C LEU A 310 7.04 8.23 2.55
N LEU A 311 6.23 8.10 3.61
CA LEU A 311 5.96 9.22 4.51
C LEU A 311 7.25 9.65 5.24
N PRO A 312 7.41 10.96 5.52
CA PRO A 312 8.62 11.50 6.15
C PRO A 312 8.69 11.20 7.66
N PHE A 313 8.40 9.96 8.04
CA PHE A 313 8.50 9.49 9.43
C PHE A 313 9.83 8.78 9.65
N PRO A 314 10.65 9.22 10.63
CA PRO A 314 12.01 8.68 10.86
C PRO A 314 12.11 7.16 11.05
N ALA A 315 11.03 6.51 11.48
CA ALA A 315 10.98 5.05 11.62
C ALA A 315 10.69 4.31 10.29
N LEU A 316 10.39 5.02 9.21
CA LEU A 316 10.07 4.48 7.89
C LEU A 316 11.15 4.89 6.87
N ASP A 317 11.18 4.23 5.71
CA ASP A 317 12.17 4.52 4.65
C ASP A 317 12.13 5.97 4.19
N GLY A 318 10.92 6.56 4.08
CA GLY A 318 10.74 7.97 3.74
C GLY A 318 11.41 8.93 4.71
N GLY A 319 11.48 8.59 5.99
CA GLY A 319 12.23 9.35 6.98
C GLY A 319 13.74 9.26 6.77
N LYS A 320 14.25 8.07 6.45
CA LYS A 320 15.66 7.89 6.06
C LYS A 320 15.99 8.71 4.80
N VAL A 321 15.08 8.73 3.81
CA VAL A 321 15.21 9.57 2.61
C VAL A 321 15.31 11.05 2.97
N VAL A 322 14.50 11.55 3.91
CA VAL A 322 14.59 12.95 4.37
C VAL A 322 15.95 13.26 4.95
N PHE A 323 16.51 12.40 5.81
CA PHE A 323 17.86 12.58 6.35
C PHE A 323 18.92 12.61 5.25
N LEU A 324 18.82 11.70 4.26
CA LEU A 324 19.73 11.68 3.12
C LEU A 324 19.62 12.91 2.21
N VAL A 325 18.41 13.45 2.03
CA VAL A 325 18.20 14.70 1.28
C VAL A 325 18.84 15.88 2.02
N ILE A 326 18.67 15.96 3.35
CA ILE A 326 19.32 16.98 4.19
C ILE A 326 20.86 16.87 4.02
N GLU A 327 21.42 15.69 4.13
CA GLU A 327 22.84 15.43 3.91
C GLU A 327 23.31 15.88 2.52
N GLY A 328 22.54 15.52 1.47
CA GLY A 328 22.87 15.90 0.09
C GLY A 328 22.85 17.40 -0.17
N VAL A 329 21.97 18.16 0.53
CA VAL A 329 21.86 19.61 0.38
C VAL A 329 22.88 20.35 1.25
N THR A 330 23.10 19.89 2.48
CA THR A 330 23.97 20.56 3.46
C THR A 330 25.43 20.11 3.38
N GLY A 331 25.69 18.98 2.74
CA GLY A 331 27.01 18.35 2.73
C GLY A 331 27.42 17.66 4.04
N HIS A 332 26.52 17.60 5.02
CA HIS A 332 26.79 17.01 6.33
C HIS A 332 25.67 16.07 6.72
N ALA A 333 26.01 14.88 7.20
CA ALA A 333 25.04 13.92 7.71
C ALA A 333 24.34 14.47 8.97
N VAL A 334 23.06 14.16 9.12
CA VAL A 334 22.32 14.47 10.36
C VAL A 334 22.97 13.68 11.50
N PRO A 335 23.24 14.30 12.68
CA PRO A 335 23.88 13.61 13.80
C PRO A 335 23.14 12.33 14.21
N GLU A 336 23.87 11.21 14.35
CA GLU A 336 23.31 9.88 14.68
C GLU A 336 22.39 9.91 15.91
N LYS A 337 22.80 10.63 16.98
CA LYS A 337 21.98 10.79 18.19
C LYS A 337 20.60 11.40 17.88
N LEU A 338 20.54 12.38 16.97
CA LEU A 338 19.28 13.01 16.57
C LEU A 338 18.45 12.05 15.74
N GLN A 339 19.03 11.35 14.79
CA GLN A 339 18.35 10.32 14.00
C GLN A 339 17.76 9.24 14.92
N SER A 340 18.55 8.69 15.85
CA SER A 340 18.11 7.63 16.78
C SER A 340 16.97 8.11 17.68
N VAL A 341 17.06 9.33 18.25
CA VAL A 341 15.99 9.89 19.10
C VAL A 341 14.70 10.08 18.31
N LEU A 342 14.78 10.65 17.09
CA LEU A 342 13.61 10.86 16.24
C LEU A 342 12.99 9.53 15.80
N THR A 343 13.82 8.54 15.43
CA THR A 343 13.36 7.20 15.07
C THR A 343 12.66 6.52 16.23
N LEU A 344 13.25 6.55 17.43
CA LEU A 344 12.66 5.95 18.63
C LEU A 344 11.32 6.63 19.01
N ALA A 345 11.26 7.97 18.96
CA ALA A 345 10.05 8.72 19.24
C ALA A 345 8.94 8.39 18.23
N THR A 346 9.28 8.31 16.94
CA THR A 346 8.32 7.95 15.89
C THR A 346 7.86 6.51 16.01
N PHE A 347 8.78 5.58 16.31
CA PHE A 347 8.44 4.18 16.56
C PHE A 347 7.48 4.05 17.74
N GLY A 348 7.75 4.76 18.85
CA GLY A 348 6.88 4.78 20.03
C GLY A 348 5.48 5.33 19.70
N LEU A 349 5.39 6.39 18.87
CA LEU A 349 4.11 6.94 18.39
C LEU A 349 3.34 5.93 17.54
N LEU A 350 3.99 5.33 16.55
CA LEU A 350 3.35 4.35 15.64
C LEU A 350 2.92 3.09 16.40
N PHE A 351 3.75 2.62 17.33
CA PHE A 351 3.43 1.48 18.19
C PHE A 351 2.23 1.78 19.11
N GLY A 352 2.19 2.97 19.72
CA GLY A 352 1.05 3.43 20.50
C GLY A 352 -0.24 3.51 19.68
N LEU A 353 -0.16 4.02 18.45
CA LEU A 353 -1.28 4.08 17.52
C LEU A 353 -1.75 2.66 17.13
N MET A 354 -0.82 1.75 16.89
CA MET A 354 -1.13 0.34 16.59
C MET A 354 -1.86 -0.33 17.76
N LEU A 355 -1.40 -0.13 19.00
CA LEU A 355 -2.07 -0.68 20.18
C LEU A 355 -3.48 -0.11 20.36
N PHE A 356 -3.64 1.20 20.13
CA PHE A 356 -4.96 1.85 20.17
C PHE A 356 -5.90 1.31 19.09
N ALA A 357 -5.43 1.18 17.85
CA ALA A 357 -6.22 0.60 16.77
C ALA A 357 -6.59 -0.86 17.05
N THR A 358 -5.65 -1.67 17.57
CA THR A 358 -5.92 -3.06 17.99
C THR A 358 -7.00 -3.13 19.07
N TYR A 359 -6.95 -2.24 20.07
CA TYR A 359 -7.98 -2.14 21.10
C TYR A 359 -9.35 -1.86 20.50
N ASN A 360 -9.45 -0.90 19.58
CA ASN A 360 -10.69 -0.57 18.87
C ASN A 360 -11.20 -1.75 18.03
N ASP A 361 -10.31 -2.46 17.31
CA ASP A 361 -10.68 -3.66 16.54
C ASP A 361 -11.33 -4.71 17.44
N ILE A 362 -10.72 -5.00 18.61
CA ILE A 362 -11.24 -5.97 19.58
C ILE A 362 -12.62 -5.51 20.11
N LEU A 363 -12.77 -4.22 20.43
CA LEU A 363 -14.06 -3.70 20.87
C LEU A 363 -15.14 -3.88 19.80
N ARG A 364 -14.85 -3.57 18.54
CA ARG A 364 -15.79 -3.76 17.43
C ARG A 364 -16.18 -5.23 17.26
N LEU A 365 -15.23 -6.16 17.37
CA LEU A 365 -15.52 -7.59 17.30
C LEU A 365 -16.43 -8.06 18.44
N ILE A 366 -16.29 -7.51 19.66
CA ILE A 366 -17.11 -7.87 20.83
C ILE A 366 -18.50 -7.24 20.73
N THR A 367 -18.60 -5.99 20.25
CA THR A 367 -19.86 -5.26 20.16
C THR A 367 -20.69 -5.56 18.92
N GLY A 368 -20.11 -6.30 17.95
CA GLY A 368 -20.78 -6.62 16.69
C GLY A 368 -21.00 -5.41 15.77
N THR A 369 -20.24 -4.34 15.96
CA THR A 369 -20.30 -3.11 15.15
C THR A 369 -19.32 -3.12 13.96
N VAL A 370 -19.09 -4.31 13.42
CA VAL A 370 -18.26 -4.53 12.21
C VAL A 370 -19.13 -4.47 10.96
#